data_9065387f3b0b3e6a05d1fce470386d9d
#
_entry.id   9065387f3b0b3e6a05d1fce470386d9d
#
_cell.length_a   1.000
_cell.length_b   1.000
_cell.length_c   1.000
_cell.angle_alpha   90.00
_cell.angle_beta   90.00
_cell.angle_gamma   90.00
#
_symmetry.space_group_name_H-M   'P 1'
#
loop_
_entity.id
_entity.type
_entity.pdbx_description
1 polymer ?
#
loop_
_entity_poly.entity_id
_entity_poly.type
_entity_poly.pdbx_seq_one_letter_code
_entity_poly.pdbx_strand_id
1 'polypeptide(L)'
;MKAPLSWIRELVTLPDTVGIEELADRLTMLGLKLEAIHNPADAITGPLVVGRVLTIEKEPQKNGKVINWCTVDVGDANGTGEPQGIICGAHNFVDGDLVVVILPGGVLPGNLQISARKTYGHVSAGMICSESELGLGEGHDGIIVLPAGSGEPGASAFDVLGMDDPVIEFEINPDRAYALSLRGIAREVAVGFGLDFVDPAARDLPAVDGNGPSILVEDEAGCPVFAARSVSGFDPTAPTPEWMAHRLAQAGMRPISLAVDVTNYVMLELGQPIHGYDADKVAGALRVRRATAGRSSPRSTTRYGCSTPKTSSSSTTPVRSVWQA
;
A
#
# COMPACT_ATOMS: atom_id res chain seq x y z
N MET A 1 -1.80 -8.62 11.01
CA MET A 1 -0.93 -7.43 10.75
C MET A 1 0.05 -7.79 9.66
N LYS A 2 0.05 -7.02 8.57
CA LYS A 2 1.01 -7.21 7.48
C LYS A 2 2.23 -6.33 7.70
N ALA A 3 3.42 -6.91 7.62
CA ALA A 3 4.70 -6.26 7.91
C ALA A 3 5.68 -6.50 6.76
N PRO A 4 5.91 -5.51 5.87
CA PRO A 4 6.92 -5.59 4.82
C PRO A 4 8.32 -5.70 5.41
N LEU A 5 9.15 -6.57 4.83
CA LEU A 5 10.51 -6.83 5.31
C LEU A 5 11.39 -5.57 5.23
N SER A 6 11.28 -4.83 4.14
CA SER A 6 12.01 -3.58 3.95
C SER A 6 11.72 -2.57 5.07
N TRP A 7 10.45 -2.45 5.47
CA TRP A 7 10.04 -1.53 6.52
C TRP A 7 10.53 -1.97 7.91
N ILE A 8 10.56 -3.29 8.19
CA ILE A 8 11.19 -3.84 9.41
C ILE A 8 12.68 -3.49 9.42
N ARG A 9 13.40 -3.65 8.30
CA ARG A 9 14.84 -3.38 8.19
C ARG A 9 15.22 -1.92 8.39
N GLU A 10 14.32 -0.98 8.17
CA GLU A 10 14.55 0.43 8.51
C GLU A 10 14.59 0.69 10.03
N LEU A 11 13.93 -0.16 10.81
CA LEU A 11 13.82 -0.03 12.26
C LEU A 11 14.78 -0.95 13.03
N VAL A 12 15.30 -1.97 12.36
CA VAL A 12 16.26 -2.92 12.95
C VAL A 12 17.31 -3.28 11.90
N THR A 13 18.59 -3.18 12.25
CA THR A 13 19.69 -3.61 11.37
C THR A 13 19.76 -5.14 11.29
N LEU A 14 18.77 -5.72 10.59
CA LEU A 14 18.69 -7.16 10.39
C LEU A 14 19.74 -7.60 9.35
N PRO A 15 20.62 -8.59 9.66
CA PRO A 15 21.59 -9.09 8.71
C PRO A 15 20.92 -9.65 7.43
N ASP A 16 21.54 -9.44 6.27
CA ASP A 16 21.04 -9.96 5.00
C ASP A 16 21.02 -11.49 4.93
N THR A 17 21.79 -12.15 5.81
CA THR A 17 21.79 -13.61 5.95
C THR A 17 20.52 -14.17 6.60
N VAL A 18 19.73 -13.33 7.27
CA VAL A 18 18.46 -13.75 7.87
C VAL A 18 17.38 -13.73 6.80
N GLY A 19 16.93 -14.93 6.41
CA GLY A 19 15.83 -15.11 5.47
C GLY A 19 14.46 -14.81 6.10
N ILE A 20 13.46 -14.65 5.23
CA ILE A 20 12.11 -14.30 5.67
C ILE A 20 11.47 -15.42 6.53
N GLU A 21 11.74 -16.67 6.22
CA GLU A 21 11.24 -17.83 6.96
C GLU A 21 11.85 -17.88 8.36
N GLU A 22 13.19 -17.68 8.49
CA GLU A 22 13.86 -17.63 9.78
C GLU A 22 13.32 -16.50 10.65
N LEU A 23 13.07 -15.34 10.06
CA LEU A 23 12.46 -14.20 10.75
C LEU A 23 11.05 -14.54 11.25
N ALA A 24 10.22 -15.12 10.39
CA ALA A 24 8.85 -15.51 10.73
C ALA A 24 8.81 -16.58 11.83
N ASP A 25 9.68 -17.59 11.76
CA ASP A 25 9.81 -18.63 12.77
C ASP A 25 10.26 -18.06 14.12
N ARG A 26 11.26 -17.16 14.11
CA ARG A 26 11.74 -16.53 15.34
C ARG A 26 10.64 -15.71 16.01
N LEU A 27 9.89 -14.92 15.25
CA LEU A 27 8.78 -14.12 15.79
C LEU A 27 7.63 -15.00 16.28
N THR A 28 7.37 -16.13 15.62
CA THR A 28 6.40 -17.12 16.08
C THR A 28 6.80 -17.70 17.44
N MET A 29 8.07 -18.03 17.63
CA MET A 29 8.59 -18.50 18.92
C MET A 29 8.48 -17.45 20.03
N LEU A 30 8.49 -16.16 19.69
CA LEU A 30 8.24 -15.06 20.61
C LEU A 30 6.74 -14.81 20.87
N GLY A 31 5.85 -15.54 20.15
CA GLY A 31 4.41 -15.51 20.33
C GLY A 31 3.64 -14.60 19.37
N LEU A 32 4.25 -14.19 18.25
CA LEU A 32 3.56 -13.56 17.12
C LEU A 32 3.22 -14.66 16.10
N LYS A 33 1.97 -15.11 16.09
CA LYS A 33 1.54 -16.23 15.25
C LYS A 33 1.62 -15.87 13.77
N LEU A 34 2.42 -16.63 13.02
CA LEU A 34 2.48 -16.51 11.56
C LEU A 34 1.15 -16.96 10.93
N GLU A 35 0.57 -16.13 10.07
CA GLU A 35 -0.57 -16.49 9.22
C GLU A 35 -0.13 -16.79 7.79
N ALA A 36 0.70 -15.93 7.20
CA ALA A 36 1.18 -16.11 5.85
C ALA A 36 2.47 -15.30 5.58
N ILE A 37 3.22 -15.73 4.58
CA ILE A 37 4.26 -14.94 3.92
C ILE A 37 3.75 -14.67 2.50
N HIS A 38 3.67 -13.39 2.15
CA HIS A 38 3.26 -12.93 0.83
C HIS A 38 4.49 -12.43 0.09
N ASN A 39 4.80 -13.03 -1.03
CA ASN A 39 5.79 -12.52 -1.97
C ASN A 39 5.09 -12.27 -3.31
N PRO A 40 4.76 -11.02 -3.66
CA PRO A 40 4.06 -10.72 -4.90
C PRO A 40 4.80 -11.25 -6.15
N ALA A 41 6.13 -11.29 -6.12
CA ALA A 41 6.95 -11.81 -7.21
C ALA A 41 6.69 -13.28 -7.50
N ASP A 42 6.35 -14.10 -6.49
CA ASP A 42 6.16 -15.57 -6.64
C ASP A 42 4.95 -15.93 -7.52
N ALA A 43 4.00 -15.01 -7.66
CA ALA A 43 2.82 -15.21 -8.51
C ALA A 43 3.12 -15.04 -10.02
N ILE A 44 4.31 -14.54 -10.35
CA ILE A 44 4.73 -14.21 -11.72
C ILE A 44 6.02 -14.96 -12.04
N THR A 45 6.08 -15.60 -13.19
CA THR A 45 7.29 -16.24 -13.67
C THR A 45 7.67 -15.73 -15.06
N GLY A 46 8.98 -15.77 -15.36
CA GLY A 46 9.52 -15.29 -16.63
C GLY A 46 9.84 -13.80 -16.64
N PRO A 47 10.16 -13.24 -17.84
CA PRO A 47 10.70 -11.90 -17.93
C PRO A 47 9.58 -10.83 -17.81
N LEU A 48 9.51 -10.21 -16.63
CA LEU A 48 8.73 -9.00 -16.38
C LEU A 48 9.71 -7.82 -16.35
N VAL A 49 9.60 -6.90 -17.32
CA VAL A 49 10.64 -5.90 -17.59
C VAL A 49 10.06 -4.50 -17.76
N VAL A 50 10.89 -3.50 -17.58
CA VAL A 50 10.60 -2.13 -17.97
C VAL A 50 10.66 -2.04 -19.50
N GLY A 51 9.64 -1.48 -20.11
CA GLY A 51 9.62 -1.17 -21.54
C GLY A 51 9.45 0.32 -21.77
N ARG A 52 10.05 0.85 -22.84
CA ARG A 52 9.80 2.22 -23.32
C ARG A 52 8.94 2.18 -24.57
N VAL A 53 7.81 2.83 -24.52
CA VAL A 53 6.92 2.96 -25.70
C VAL A 53 7.59 3.88 -26.71
N LEU A 54 7.91 3.34 -27.89
CA LEU A 54 8.52 4.12 -28.98
C LEU A 54 7.46 4.74 -29.90
N THR A 55 6.43 3.97 -30.26
CA THR A 55 5.34 4.43 -31.13
C THR A 55 4.02 3.78 -30.75
N ILE A 56 2.93 4.54 -30.95
CA ILE A 56 1.55 4.06 -30.77
C ILE A 56 0.76 4.36 -32.05
N GLU A 57 0.31 3.32 -32.74
CA GLU A 57 -0.57 3.42 -33.88
C GLU A 57 -1.99 3.01 -33.48
N LYS A 58 -2.95 3.94 -33.55
CA LYS A 58 -4.36 3.68 -33.21
C LYS A 58 -5.10 3.06 -34.39
N GLU A 59 -5.61 1.87 -34.20
CA GLU A 59 -6.30 1.12 -35.26
C GLU A 59 -7.77 0.86 -34.88
N PRO A 60 -8.72 1.51 -35.61
CA PRO A 60 -10.14 1.20 -35.46
C PRO A 60 -10.43 -0.22 -35.98
N GLN A 61 -11.17 -1.01 -35.22
CA GLN A 61 -11.55 -2.36 -35.55
C GLN A 61 -13.01 -2.43 -36.03
N LYS A 62 -13.35 -3.44 -36.81
CA LYS A 62 -14.70 -3.67 -37.37
C LYS A 62 -15.80 -3.81 -36.31
N ASN A 63 -15.42 -4.16 -35.08
CA ASN A 63 -16.32 -4.27 -33.90
C ASN A 63 -16.51 -2.96 -33.13
N GLY A 64 -16.00 -1.83 -33.63
CA GLY A 64 -16.07 -0.52 -33.03
C GLY A 64 -15.02 -0.25 -31.91
N LYS A 65 -14.17 -1.23 -31.60
CA LYS A 65 -13.05 -1.02 -30.67
C LYS A 65 -11.89 -0.33 -31.39
N VAL A 66 -11.13 0.46 -30.65
CA VAL A 66 -9.84 0.99 -31.08
C VAL A 66 -8.76 0.26 -30.30
N ILE A 67 -7.80 -0.33 -30.98
CA ILE A 67 -6.62 -0.92 -30.38
C ILE A 67 -5.41 -0.02 -30.64
N ASN A 68 -4.40 -0.13 -29.79
CA ASN A 68 -3.09 0.46 -29.99
C ASN A 68 -2.13 -0.63 -30.47
N TRP A 69 -1.52 -0.46 -31.64
CA TRP A 69 -0.35 -1.20 -32.05
C TRP A 69 0.88 -0.45 -31.56
N CYS A 70 1.60 -1.02 -30.62
CA CYS A 70 2.72 -0.37 -29.95
C CYS A 70 4.03 -1.03 -30.37
N THR A 71 5.06 -0.20 -30.62
CA THR A 71 6.44 -0.63 -30.68
C THR A 71 7.10 -0.25 -29.36
N VAL A 72 7.62 -1.23 -28.63
CA VAL A 72 8.15 -1.06 -27.27
C VAL A 72 9.59 -1.55 -27.23
N ASP A 73 10.48 -0.67 -26.81
CA ASP A 73 11.87 -1.03 -26.50
C ASP A 73 11.90 -1.76 -25.14
N VAL A 74 12.43 -2.98 -25.14
CA VAL A 74 12.60 -3.81 -23.94
C VAL A 74 14.07 -4.19 -23.73
N GLY A 75 14.99 -3.42 -24.31
CA GLY A 75 16.42 -3.71 -24.30
C GLY A 75 16.72 -5.11 -24.85
N ASP A 76 17.71 -5.76 -24.26
CA ASP A 76 18.09 -7.13 -24.65
C ASP A 76 17.23 -8.24 -24.03
N ALA A 77 16.20 -7.90 -23.26
CA ALA A 77 15.39 -8.87 -22.50
C ALA A 77 14.63 -9.87 -23.38
N ASN A 78 14.33 -9.51 -24.64
CA ASN A 78 13.73 -10.41 -25.63
C ASN A 78 14.75 -11.27 -26.39
N GLY A 79 16.04 -11.13 -26.09
CA GLY A 79 17.15 -11.86 -26.72
C GLY A 79 17.54 -11.38 -28.12
N THR A 80 16.91 -10.33 -28.66
CA THR A 80 17.18 -9.79 -29.99
C THR A 80 17.71 -8.36 -29.96
N GLY A 81 17.44 -7.60 -28.88
CA GLY A 81 17.69 -6.17 -28.81
C GLY A 81 16.83 -5.29 -29.71
N GLU A 82 15.93 -5.91 -30.49
CA GLU A 82 15.01 -5.18 -31.38
C GLU A 82 13.72 -4.82 -30.64
N PRO A 83 13.09 -3.69 -30.97
CA PRO A 83 11.83 -3.29 -30.34
C PRO A 83 10.71 -4.34 -30.53
N GLN A 84 9.91 -4.51 -29.50
CA GLN A 84 8.86 -5.51 -29.41
C GLN A 84 7.52 -4.94 -29.91
N GLY A 85 6.84 -5.66 -30.81
CA GLY A 85 5.48 -5.30 -31.23
C GLY A 85 4.45 -5.84 -30.24
N ILE A 86 3.61 -4.98 -29.67
CA ILE A 86 2.60 -5.35 -28.67
C ILE A 86 1.28 -4.64 -28.96
N ILE A 87 0.17 -5.38 -28.89
CA ILE A 87 -1.18 -4.82 -28.97
C ILE A 87 -1.66 -4.49 -27.56
N CYS A 88 -2.11 -3.27 -27.35
CA CYS A 88 -2.65 -2.80 -26.09
C CYS A 88 -4.03 -2.17 -26.28
N GLY A 89 -4.97 -2.49 -25.36
CA GLY A 89 -6.31 -1.90 -25.34
C GLY A 89 -6.44 -0.64 -24.48
N ALA A 90 -5.43 -0.33 -23.66
CA ALA A 90 -5.44 0.83 -22.79
C ALA A 90 -5.11 2.13 -23.55
N HIS A 91 -5.54 3.27 -23.00
CA HIS A 91 -5.38 4.58 -23.63
C HIS A 91 -4.75 5.63 -22.70
N ASN A 92 -4.22 5.22 -21.55
CA ASN A 92 -3.66 6.09 -20.51
C ASN A 92 -2.14 6.31 -20.62
N PHE A 93 -1.55 6.05 -21.80
CA PHE A 93 -0.11 6.19 -22.03
C PHE A 93 0.17 6.82 -23.40
N VAL A 94 1.38 7.36 -23.57
CA VAL A 94 1.84 8.05 -24.78
C VAL A 94 3.24 7.57 -25.21
N ASP A 95 3.67 8.01 -26.38
CA ASP A 95 5.03 7.75 -26.88
C ASP A 95 6.07 8.33 -25.89
N GLY A 96 7.09 7.55 -25.55
CA GLY A 96 8.14 7.89 -24.62
C GLY A 96 7.91 7.40 -23.19
N ASP A 97 6.69 6.99 -22.84
CA ASP A 97 6.38 6.49 -21.50
C ASP A 97 7.12 5.19 -21.19
N LEU A 98 7.50 5.05 -19.91
CA LEU A 98 7.96 3.78 -19.36
C LEU A 98 6.75 2.97 -18.88
N VAL A 99 6.72 1.70 -19.24
CA VAL A 99 5.62 0.77 -18.94
C VAL A 99 6.16 -0.57 -18.46
N VAL A 100 5.30 -1.36 -17.83
CA VAL A 100 5.64 -2.72 -17.40
C VAL A 100 5.22 -3.71 -18.46
N VAL A 101 6.17 -4.52 -18.92
CA VAL A 101 5.97 -5.50 -20.00
C VAL A 101 6.32 -6.89 -19.53
N ILE A 102 5.39 -7.84 -19.75
CA ILE A 102 5.73 -9.26 -19.64
C ILE A 102 5.96 -9.82 -21.04
N LEU A 103 7.10 -10.48 -21.22
CA LEU A 103 7.50 -11.06 -22.50
C LEU A 103 6.96 -12.48 -22.70
N PRO A 104 6.98 -13.01 -23.93
CA PRO A 104 6.59 -14.40 -24.20
C PRO A 104 7.37 -15.40 -23.35
N GLY A 105 6.68 -16.41 -22.82
CA GLY A 105 7.21 -17.37 -21.85
C GLY A 105 6.95 -17.00 -20.39
N GLY A 106 6.51 -15.76 -20.13
CA GLY A 106 6.06 -15.35 -18.81
C GLY A 106 4.68 -15.89 -18.45
N VAL A 107 4.43 -16.00 -17.14
CA VAL A 107 3.14 -16.40 -16.57
C VAL A 107 2.73 -15.39 -15.53
N LEU A 108 1.53 -14.89 -15.63
CA LEU A 108 0.92 -13.94 -14.70
C LEU A 108 0.00 -14.64 -13.70
N PRO A 109 -0.44 -13.95 -12.62
CA PRO A 109 -1.42 -14.45 -11.68
C PRO A 109 -2.64 -15.08 -12.37
N GLY A 110 -3.20 -16.13 -11.77
CA GLY A 110 -4.27 -16.91 -12.42
C GLY A 110 -3.79 -17.85 -13.52
N ASN A 111 -2.47 -18.11 -13.59
CA ASN A 111 -1.85 -19.02 -14.60
C ASN A 111 -2.05 -18.53 -16.05
N LEU A 112 -2.09 -17.22 -16.25
CA LEU A 112 -2.18 -16.61 -17.58
C LEU A 112 -0.82 -16.66 -18.27
N GLN A 113 -0.68 -17.60 -19.22
CA GLN A 113 0.56 -17.76 -19.99
C GLN A 113 0.64 -16.75 -21.14
N ILE A 114 1.76 -16.05 -21.23
CA ILE A 114 2.04 -15.08 -22.27
C ILE A 114 2.82 -15.73 -23.40
N SER A 115 2.29 -15.59 -24.59
CA SER A 115 2.92 -16.10 -25.82
C SER A 115 2.71 -15.11 -26.98
N ALA A 116 3.59 -15.16 -27.97
CA ALA A 116 3.40 -14.41 -29.20
C ALA A 116 2.14 -14.88 -29.90
N ARG A 117 1.21 -13.97 -30.20
CA ARG A 117 -0.10 -14.28 -30.81
C ARG A 117 -0.39 -13.37 -32.01
N LYS A 118 -0.86 -13.96 -33.09
CA LYS A 118 -1.37 -13.17 -34.19
C LYS A 118 -2.80 -12.74 -33.91
N THR A 119 -3.02 -11.43 -33.77
CA THR A 119 -4.33 -10.85 -33.52
C THR A 119 -4.42 -9.47 -34.21
N TYR A 120 -5.58 -9.09 -34.67
CA TYR A 120 -5.83 -7.82 -35.38
C TYR A 120 -4.85 -7.54 -36.57
N GLY A 121 -4.30 -8.59 -37.20
CA GLY A 121 -3.35 -8.43 -38.30
C GLY A 121 -1.87 -8.40 -37.91
N HIS A 122 -1.55 -8.18 -36.64
CA HIS A 122 -0.20 -8.09 -36.10
C HIS A 122 0.18 -9.32 -35.27
N VAL A 123 1.47 -9.52 -35.06
CA VAL A 123 2.00 -10.48 -34.07
C VAL A 123 2.31 -9.73 -32.80
N SER A 124 1.43 -9.81 -31.79
CA SER A 124 1.69 -9.26 -30.45
C SER A 124 2.57 -10.24 -29.69
N ALA A 125 3.78 -9.81 -29.37
CA ALA A 125 4.78 -10.64 -28.69
C ALA A 125 5.07 -10.12 -27.28
N GLY A 126 4.12 -10.27 -26.39
CA GLY A 126 4.12 -9.80 -25.02
C GLY A 126 2.84 -9.06 -24.66
N MET A 127 2.82 -8.51 -23.44
CA MET A 127 1.70 -7.74 -22.93
C MET A 127 2.22 -6.58 -22.07
N ILE A 128 1.65 -5.39 -22.24
CA ILE A 128 1.83 -4.26 -21.33
C ILE A 128 0.83 -4.44 -20.19
N CYS A 129 1.30 -4.45 -18.93
CA CYS A 129 0.53 -4.90 -17.77
C CYS A 129 -0.18 -3.76 -17.05
N SER A 130 -1.36 -4.06 -16.53
CA SER A 130 -2.08 -3.27 -15.52
C SER A 130 -1.77 -3.78 -14.10
N GLU A 131 -2.16 -3.00 -13.07
CA GLU A 131 -2.02 -3.41 -11.67
C GLU A 131 -2.77 -4.71 -11.37
N SER A 132 -3.98 -4.85 -11.91
CA SER A 132 -4.80 -6.04 -11.69
C SER A 132 -4.22 -7.31 -12.30
N GLU A 133 -3.56 -7.21 -13.45
CA GLU A 133 -2.90 -8.34 -14.10
C GLU A 133 -1.68 -8.83 -13.33
N LEU A 134 -1.01 -7.92 -12.61
CA LEU A 134 0.11 -8.25 -11.72
C LEU A 134 -0.32 -8.64 -10.30
N GLY A 135 -1.62 -8.54 -9.98
CA GLY A 135 -2.13 -8.78 -8.63
C GLY A 135 -1.77 -7.69 -7.62
N LEU A 136 -1.39 -6.50 -8.09
CA LEU A 136 -1.00 -5.35 -7.24
C LEU A 136 -2.20 -4.47 -6.83
N GLY A 137 -3.36 -4.67 -7.43
CA GLY A 137 -4.57 -3.90 -7.15
C GLY A 137 -5.78 -4.37 -7.96
N GLU A 138 -6.91 -3.71 -7.77
CA GLU A 138 -8.15 -3.97 -8.52
C GLU A 138 -8.34 -3.02 -9.72
N GLY A 139 -7.36 -2.14 -9.99
CA GLY A 139 -7.42 -1.15 -11.07
C GLY A 139 -7.43 -1.80 -12.44
N HIS A 140 -8.50 -1.54 -13.22
CA HIS A 140 -8.68 -2.02 -14.59
C HIS A 140 -8.71 -0.87 -15.61
N ASP A 141 -8.51 0.37 -15.17
CA ASP A 141 -8.76 1.57 -15.99
C ASP A 141 -7.57 1.93 -16.92
N GLY A 142 -6.53 1.12 -16.93
CA GLY A 142 -5.35 1.34 -17.78
C GLY A 142 -4.20 0.41 -17.45
N ILE A 143 -3.07 0.66 -18.11
CA ILE A 143 -1.80 -0.01 -17.84
C ILE A 143 -0.98 0.77 -16.80
N ILE A 144 0.04 0.12 -16.21
CA ILE A 144 1.01 0.78 -15.34
C ILE A 144 1.93 1.65 -16.21
N VAL A 145 1.91 2.96 -15.94
CA VAL A 145 2.87 3.92 -16.48
C VAL A 145 3.84 4.28 -15.37
N LEU A 146 5.11 3.98 -15.58
CA LEU A 146 6.16 4.22 -14.60
C LEU A 146 6.64 5.68 -14.67
N PRO A 147 7.04 6.28 -13.56
CA PRO A 147 7.66 7.61 -13.56
C PRO A 147 8.91 7.65 -14.45
N ALA A 148 9.19 8.80 -15.03
CA ALA A 148 10.39 8.99 -15.82
C ALA A 148 11.65 8.74 -14.96
N GLY A 149 12.54 7.87 -15.46
CA GLY A 149 13.77 7.50 -14.75
C GLY A 149 13.63 6.35 -13.74
N SER A 150 12.48 5.70 -13.65
CA SER A 150 12.29 4.51 -12.78
C SER A 150 13.16 3.31 -13.16
N GLY A 151 13.60 3.23 -14.42
CA GLY A 151 14.48 2.15 -14.89
C GLY A 151 14.78 2.30 -16.38
N GLU A 152 15.78 1.55 -16.83
CA GLU A 152 16.12 1.46 -18.26
C GLU A 152 15.32 0.33 -18.92
N PRO A 153 15.03 0.42 -20.24
CA PRO A 153 14.39 -0.66 -20.99
C PRO A 153 15.13 -1.99 -20.80
N GLY A 154 14.39 -3.05 -20.48
CA GLY A 154 14.94 -4.38 -20.20
C GLY A 154 15.34 -4.62 -18.75
N ALA A 155 15.35 -3.59 -17.89
CA ALA A 155 15.56 -3.78 -16.46
C ALA A 155 14.40 -4.59 -15.83
N SER A 156 14.68 -5.28 -14.73
CA SER A 156 13.66 -6.01 -13.96
C SER A 156 12.55 -5.06 -13.49
N ALA A 157 11.31 -5.34 -13.84
CA ALA A 157 10.19 -4.58 -13.33
C ALA A 157 9.77 -5.02 -11.92
N PHE A 158 10.22 -6.18 -11.43
CA PHE A 158 10.02 -6.60 -10.05
C PHE A 158 10.62 -5.60 -9.07
N ASP A 159 11.89 -5.19 -9.33
CA ASP A 159 12.63 -4.22 -8.50
C ASP A 159 11.95 -2.85 -8.52
N VAL A 160 11.56 -2.38 -9.72
CA VAL A 160 10.93 -1.06 -9.90
C VAL A 160 9.56 -0.97 -9.22
N LEU A 161 8.82 -2.09 -9.23
CA LEU A 161 7.51 -2.19 -8.58
C LEU A 161 7.60 -2.56 -7.10
N GLY A 162 8.81 -2.82 -6.57
CA GLY A 162 9.00 -3.28 -5.19
C GLY A 162 8.36 -4.63 -4.90
N MET A 163 8.23 -5.50 -5.91
CA MET A 163 7.59 -6.81 -5.77
C MET A 163 8.48 -7.83 -5.08
N ASP A 164 9.79 -7.56 -4.97
CA ASP A 164 10.77 -8.40 -4.27
C ASP A 164 10.79 -8.15 -2.75
N ASP A 165 9.89 -7.32 -2.24
CA ASP A 165 9.77 -7.04 -0.80
C ASP A 165 8.70 -7.96 -0.17
N PRO A 166 9.10 -9.09 0.45
CA PRO A 166 8.15 -10.00 1.04
C PRO A 166 7.48 -9.39 2.27
N VAL A 167 6.21 -9.75 2.46
CA VAL A 167 5.36 -9.26 3.55
C VAL A 167 4.98 -10.42 4.45
N ILE A 168 5.32 -10.33 5.74
CA ILE A 168 4.86 -11.30 6.75
C ILE A 168 3.51 -10.86 7.28
N GLU A 169 2.55 -11.75 7.30
CA GLU A 169 1.25 -11.54 7.93
C GLU A 169 1.16 -12.30 9.25
N PHE A 170 0.90 -11.56 10.34
CA PHE A 170 0.74 -12.10 11.67
C PHE A 170 -0.71 -11.96 12.16
N GLU A 171 -1.22 -13.01 12.82
CA GLU A 171 -2.37 -12.91 13.71
C GLU A 171 -1.91 -12.35 15.06
N ILE A 172 -2.36 -11.14 15.40
CA ILE A 172 -1.96 -10.48 16.65
C ILE A 172 -2.99 -10.76 17.74
N ASN A 173 -2.55 -11.42 18.79
CA ASN A 173 -3.37 -11.69 19.96
C ASN A 173 -3.74 -10.39 20.70
N PRO A 174 -4.93 -10.32 21.34
CA PRO A 174 -5.40 -9.10 22.02
C PRO A 174 -4.48 -8.56 23.13
N ASP A 175 -3.72 -9.42 23.79
CA ASP A 175 -2.74 -9.08 24.81
C ASP A 175 -1.43 -8.50 24.25
N ARG A 176 -1.24 -8.58 22.92
CA ARG A 176 -0.07 -8.07 22.22
C ARG A 176 -0.41 -6.94 21.24
N ALA A 177 -1.36 -6.08 21.62
CA ALA A 177 -1.85 -5.00 20.75
C ALA A 177 -0.75 -4.05 20.26
N TYR A 178 0.39 -3.94 20.95
CA TYR A 178 1.55 -3.17 20.50
C TYR A 178 2.11 -3.67 19.14
N ALA A 179 1.96 -4.95 18.86
CA ALA A 179 2.41 -5.57 17.60
C ALA A 179 1.45 -5.29 16.41
N LEU A 180 0.37 -4.54 16.61
CA LEU A 180 -0.44 -3.95 15.53
C LEU A 180 0.27 -2.75 14.87
N SER A 181 1.59 -2.64 15.03
CA SER A 181 2.43 -1.61 14.40
C SER A 181 3.79 -2.18 13.99
N LEU A 182 4.39 -1.57 12.97
CA LEU A 182 5.76 -1.91 12.55
C LEU A 182 6.76 -1.68 13.67
N ARG A 183 6.59 -0.58 14.44
CA ARG A 183 7.38 -0.29 15.65
C ARG A 183 7.35 -1.45 16.65
N GLY A 184 6.16 -2.00 16.90
CA GLY A 184 6.01 -3.12 17.84
C GLY A 184 6.64 -4.41 17.32
N ILE A 185 6.42 -4.75 16.04
CA ILE A 185 7.03 -5.93 15.41
C ILE A 185 8.55 -5.79 15.37
N ALA A 186 9.09 -4.64 14.96
CA ALA A 186 10.53 -4.39 14.93
C ALA A 186 11.20 -4.53 16.31
N ARG A 187 10.54 -4.14 17.39
CA ARG A 187 11.02 -4.38 18.75
C ARG A 187 11.13 -5.87 19.08
N GLU A 188 10.16 -6.68 18.67
CA GLU A 188 10.21 -8.13 18.83
C GLU A 188 11.34 -8.75 17.98
N VAL A 189 11.57 -8.24 16.77
CA VAL A 189 12.71 -8.65 15.93
C VAL A 189 14.02 -8.33 16.64
N ALA A 190 14.18 -7.11 17.13
CA ALA A 190 15.38 -6.69 17.86
C ALA A 190 15.66 -7.60 19.07
N VAL A 191 14.63 -7.91 19.85
CA VAL A 191 14.75 -8.85 21.00
C VAL A 191 15.10 -10.26 20.52
N GLY A 192 14.41 -10.74 19.48
CA GLY A 192 14.58 -12.12 18.97
C GLY A 192 15.97 -12.41 18.43
N PHE A 193 16.62 -11.42 17.85
CA PHE A 193 17.95 -11.55 17.24
C PHE A 193 19.07 -10.86 18.02
N GLY A 194 18.76 -10.19 19.14
CA GLY A 194 19.74 -9.46 19.95
C GLY A 194 20.33 -8.26 19.21
N LEU A 195 19.51 -7.54 18.45
CA LEU A 195 19.89 -6.40 17.62
C LEU A 195 19.43 -5.08 18.20
N ASP A 196 20.05 -3.98 17.76
CA ASP A 196 19.62 -2.64 18.12
C ASP A 196 18.32 -2.27 17.40
N PHE A 197 17.44 -1.58 18.14
CA PHE A 197 16.17 -1.05 17.65
C PHE A 197 16.24 0.46 17.48
N VAL A 198 15.92 0.94 16.29
CA VAL A 198 15.78 2.37 15.98
C VAL A 198 14.32 2.77 16.18
N ASP A 199 14.03 3.44 17.29
CA ASP A 199 12.65 3.84 17.59
C ASP A 199 12.20 5.01 16.70
N PRO A 200 11.22 4.81 15.79
CA PRO A 200 10.73 5.87 14.92
C PRO A 200 10.02 6.99 15.69
N ALA A 201 9.62 6.75 16.93
CA ALA A 201 9.04 7.77 17.82
C ALA A 201 10.08 8.61 18.56
N ALA A 202 11.37 8.23 18.57
CA ALA A 202 12.44 8.98 19.18
C ALA A 202 12.88 10.16 18.28
N ARG A 203 11.99 11.13 18.11
CA ARG A 203 12.21 12.33 17.30
C ARG A 203 11.95 13.58 18.12
N ASP A 204 12.65 14.66 17.80
CA ASP A 204 12.33 15.97 18.33
C ASP A 204 10.93 16.39 17.85
N LEU A 205 10.08 16.71 18.81
CA LEU A 205 8.73 17.17 18.51
C LEU A 205 8.75 18.69 18.30
N PRO A 206 8.02 19.21 17.31
CA PRO A 206 7.83 20.65 17.17
C PRO A 206 7.23 21.24 18.44
N ALA A 207 7.69 22.43 18.82
CA ALA A 207 7.15 23.13 20.00
C ALA A 207 5.64 23.33 19.86
N VAL A 208 4.93 23.24 21.00
CA VAL A 208 3.51 23.57 21.05
C VAL A 208 3.38 25.08 21.07
N ASP A 209 2.72 25.66 20.09
CA ASP A 209 2.51 27.10 19.94
C ASP A 209 1.21 27.62 20.58
N GLY A 210 0.37 26.73 21.11
CA GLY A 210 -0.90 27.06 21.74
C GLY A 210 -2.05 27.43 20.78
N ASN A 211 -1.80 27.41 19.45
CA ASN A 211 -2.77 27.81 18.42
C ASN A 211 -3.58 26.63 17.83
N GLY A 212 -3.66 25.54 18.55
CA GLY A 212 -4.45 24.36 18.15
C GLY A 212 -5.96 24.56 18.34
N PRO A 213 -6.78 23.60 17.85
CA PRO A 213 -8.23 23.63 18.08
C PRO A 213 -8.54 23.47 19.57
N SER A 214 -9.66 24.07 20.00
CA SER A 214 -10.14 23.89 21.38
C SER A 214 -10.48 22.42 21.65
N ILE A 215 -10.01 21.89 22.77
CA ILE A 215 -10.25 20.52 23.21
C ILE A 215 -10.92 20.54 24.56
N LEU A 216 -11.95 19.69 24.75
CA LEU A 216 -12.60 19.45 26.02
C LEU A 216 -12.63 17.94 26.27
N VAL A 217 -11.91 17.48 27.28
CA VAL A 217 -11.94 16.09 27.74
C VAL A 217 -12.87 16.00 28.96
N GLU A 218 -14.00 15.31 28.79
CA GLU A 218 -15.00 15.10 29.86
C GLU A 218 -14.79 13.79 30.61
N ASP A 219 -13.99 12.88 30.06
CA ASP A 219 -13.67 11.59 30.67
C ASP A 219 -12.14 11.40 30.70
N GLU A 220 -11.49 12.03 31.64
CA GLU A 220 -10.03 11.95 31.82
C GLU A 220 -9.56 10.54 32.15
N ALA A 221 -10.39 9.73 32.83
CA ALA A 221 -10.05 8.34 33.12
C ALA A 221 -10.03 7.47 31.87
N GLY A 222 -10.90 7.75 30.90
CA GLY A 222 -10.95 7.03 29.62
C GLY A 222 -10.01 7.60 28.56
N CYS A 223 -9.64 8.87 28.65
CA CYS A 223 -8.74 9.55 27.73
C CYS A 223 -7.85 10.56 28.50
N PRO A 224 -6.79 10.11 29.14
CA PRO A 224 -5.94 10.97 29.97
C PRO A 224 -5.14 11.99 29.15
N VAL A 225 -4.91 11.72 27.87
CA VAL A 225 -4.20 12.62 26.96
C VAL A 225 -4.91 12.65 25.61
N PHE A 226 -5.24 13.84 25.15
CA PHE A 226 -5.73 14.08 23.79
C PHE A 226 -4.99 15.27 23.18
N ALA A 227 -4.24 15.01 22.11
CA ALA A 227 -3.48 16.04 21.43
C ALA A 227 -4.11 16.35 20.05
N ALA A 228 -4.21 17.62 19.70
CA ALA A 228 -4.63 18.04 18.40
C ALA A 228 -3.72 19.15 17.85
N ARG A 229 -3.56 19.17 16.53
CA ARG A 229 -2.78 20.20 15.84
C ARG A 229 -3.55 20.65 14.61
N SER A 230 -3.42 21.92 14.28
CA SER A 230 -3.87 22.46 13.00
C SER A 230 -2.71 22.44 12.01
N VAL A 231 -3.00 22.03 10.79
CA VAL A 231 -2.07 22.07 9.65
C VAL A 231 -2.70 22.94 8.59
N SER A 232 -1.96 23.92 8.08
CA SER A 232 -2.40 24.82 7.02
C SER A 232 -1.39 24.87 5.89
N GLY A 233 -1.83 25.34 4.72
CA GLY A 233 -0.95 25.53 3.57
C GLY A 233 -0.59 24.25 2.83
N PHE A 234 -1.28 23.12 3.08
CA PHE A 234 -1.13 21.93 2.25
C PHE A 234 -2.22 21.88 1.18
N ASP A 235 -1.92 21.26 0.06
CA ASP A 235 -2.89 21.01 -1.00
C ASP A 235 -3.65 19.70 -0.70
N PRO A 236 -4.96 19.74 -0.38
CA PRO A 236 -5.75 18.54 -0.09
C PRO A 236 -5.97 17.64 -1.32
N THR A 237 -5.68 18.15 -2.54
CA THR A 237 -5.80 17.41 -3.79
C THR A 237 -4.47 16.82 -4.26
N ALA A 238 -3.37 17.11 -3.56
CA ALA A 238 -2.07 16.53 -3.87
C ALA A 238 -2.12 14.99 -3.79
N PRO A 239 -1.52 14.29 -4.76
CA PRO A 239 -1.46 12.83 -4.73
C PRO A 239 -0.62 12.35 -3.53
N THR A 240 -0.97 11.20 -3.00
CA THR A 240 -0.12 10.51 -2.03
C THR A 240 1.20 10.13 -2.69
N PRO A 241 2.36 10.41 -2.07
CA PRO A 241 3.65 10.00 -2.59
C PRO A 241 3.69 8.49 -2.88
N GLU A 242 4.26 8.09 -4.00
CA GLU A 242 4.28 6.68 -4.45
C GLU A 242 4.84 5.72 -3.41
N TRP A 243 5.96 6.09 -2.76
CA TRP A 243 6.55 5.26 -1.71
C TRP A 243 5.59 5.00 -0.53
N MET A 244 4.77 6.01 -0.18
CA MET A 244 3.77 5.87 0.90
C MET A 244 2.58 5.03 0.44
N ALA A 245 2.09 5.26 -0.77
CA ALA A 245 1.01 4.49 -1.38
C ALA A 245 1.38 3.01 -1.48
N HIS A 246 2.62 2.71 -1.90
CA HIS A 246 3.17 1.37 -1.97
C HIS A 246 3.19 0.68 -0.59
N ARG A 247 3.72 1.33 0.45
CA ARG A 247 3.75 0.78 1.82
C ARG A 247 2.37 0.53 2.40
N LEU A 248 1.43 1.45 2.15
CA LEU A 248 0.05 1.26 2.56
C LEU A 248 -0.56 0.02 1.88
N ALA A 249 -0.34 -0.14 0.58
CA ALA A 249 -0.82 -1.28 -0.19
C ALA A 249 -0.23 -2.61 0.31
N GLN A 250 1.09 -2.67 0.55
CA GLN A 250 1.75 -3.83 1.14
C GLN A 250 1.18 -4.18 2.53
N ALA A 251 0.85 -3.18 3.34
CA ALA A 251 0.20 -3.35 4.63
C ALA A 251 -1.31 -3.69 4.53
N GLY A 252 -1.85 -3.80 3.31
CA GLY A 252 -3.25 -4.14 3.04
C GLY A 252 -4.21 -2.97 3.11
N MET A 253 -3.72 -1.73 3.03
CA MET A 253 -4.53 -0.51 3.01
C MET A 253 -4.52 0.15 1.63
N ARG A 254 -5.70 0.45 1.11
CA ARG A 254 -5.81 1.21 -0.15
C ARG A 254 -5.60 2.70 0.11
N PRO A 255 -4.73 3.38 -0.65
CA PRO A 255 -4.62 4.84 -0.62
C PRO A 255 -5.96 5.51 -0.95
N ILE A 256 -6.28 6.60 -0.26
CA ILE A 256 -7.55 7.32 -0.38
C ILE A 256 -7.30 8.79 -0.73
N SER A 257 -6.51 9.47 0.09
CA SER A 257 -6.10 10.87 -0.09
C SER A 257 -4.91 11.15 0.80
N LEU A 258 -4.06 12.11 0.44
CA LEU A 258 -2.84 12.42 1.17
C LEU A 258 -3.07 12.58 2.68
N ALA A 259 -4.10 13.32 3.10
CA ALA A 259 -4.37 13.53 4.52
C ALA A 259 -4.72 12.23 5.27
N VAL A 260 -5.56 11.39 4.66
CA VAL A 260 -5.95 10.09 5.24
C VAL A 260 -4.78 9.12 5.23
N ASP A 261 -4.01 9.11 4.16
CA ASP A 261 -2.91 8.18 3.96
C ASP A 261 -1.75 8.46 4.92
N VAL A 262 -1.46 9.74 5.21
CA VAL A 262 -0.51 10.11 6.29
C VAL A 262 -0.98 9.57 7.64
N THR A 263 -2.27 9.69 7.98
CA THR A 263 -2.79 9.17 9.26
C THR A 263 -2.71 7.65 9.32
N ASN A 264 -3.01 6.96 8.22
CA ASN A 264 -2.90 5.50 8.10
C ASN A 264 -1.45 5.04 8.20
N TYR A 265 -0.52 5.74 7.53
CA TYR A 265 0.90 5.44 7.61
C TYR A 265 1.43 5.53 9.05
N VAL A 266 1.14 6.63 9.75
CA VAL A 266 1.55 6.81 11.15
C VAL A 266 0.92 5.77 12.07
N MET A 267 -0.34 5.40 11.83
CA MET A 267 -0.99 4.33 12.57
C MET A 267 -0.28 2.98 12.38
N LEU A 268 0.10 2.63 11.15
CA LEU A 268 0.84 1.41 10.85
C LEU A 268 2.25 1.44 11.43
N GLU A 269 2.93 2.57 11.33
CA GLU A 269 4.31 2.70 11.84
C GLU A 269 4.37 2.68 13.36
N LEU A 270 3.57 3.52 14.03
CA LEU A 270 3.66 3.78 15.47
C LEU A 270 2.61 3.07 16.33
N GLY A 271 1.52 2.59 15.73
CA GLY A 271 0.39 2.01 16.45
C GLY A 271 -0.54 3.04 17.08
N GLN A 272 -0.45 4.31 16.65
CA GLN A 272 -1.27 5.41 17.18
C GLN A 272 -2.30 5.85 16.13
N PRO A 273 -3.59 5.56 16.33
CA PRO A 273 -4.63 6.02 15.41
C PRO A 273 -4.76 7.54 15.48
N ILE A 274 -4.81 8.16 14.30
CA ILE A 274 -4.96 9.61 14.14
C ILE A 274 -6.18 9.86 13.28
N HIS A 275 -6.89 10.97 13.54
CA HIS A 275 -8.00 11.42 12.72
C HIS A 275 -7.72 12.81 12.17
N GLY A 276 -7.96 12.99 10.87
CA GLY A 276 -7.98 14.27 10.20
C GLY A 276 -9.39 14.85 10.16
N TYR A 277 -9.52 16.14 10.42
CA TYR A 277 -10.77 16.89 10.30
C TYR A 277 -10.57 18.08 9.38
N ASP A 278 -11.57 18.36 8.57
CA ASP A 278 -11.65 19.63 7.85
C ASP A 278 -11.96 20.74 8.87
N ALA A 279 -10.98 21.61 9.12
CA ALA A 279 -11.07 22.63 10.15
C ALA A 279 -12.25 23.58 9.94
N ASP A 280 -12.62 23.86 8.69
CA ASP A 280 -13.71 24.77 8.33
C ASP A 280 -15.09 24.14 8.65
N LYS A 281 -15.15 22.84 8.80
CA LYS A 281 -16.38 22.09 9.17
C LYS A 281 -16.50 21.78 10.66
N VAL A 282 -15.44 22.02 11.44
CA VAL A 282 -15.48 21.80 12.89
C VAL A 282 -16.11 23.00 13.60
N ALA A 283 -17.29 22.83 14.15
CA ALA A 283 -17.98 23.87 14.91
C ALA A 283 -17.70 23.72 16.42
N GLY A 284 -16.92 24.66 16.98
CA GLY A 284 -16.61 24.71 18.39
C GLY A 284 -15.46 23.77 18.81
N ALA A 285 -15.48 23.29 20.06
CA ALA A 285 -14.44 22.46 20.64
C ALA A 285 -14.57 20.98 20.23
N LEU A 286 -13.44 20.31 20.01
CA LEU A 286 -13.39 18.84 19.96
C LEU A 286 -13.64 18.29 21.36
N ARG A 287 -14.73 17.53 21.51
CA ARG A 287 -15.17 17.02 22.79
C ARG A 287 -14.97 15.52 22.92
N VAL A 288 -14.14 15.12 23.84
CA VAL A 288 -13.92 13.71 24.18
C VAL A 288 -14.79 13.34 25.39
N ARG A 289 -15.76 12.45 25.18
CA ARG A 289 -16.71 12.04 26.22
C ARG A 289 -17.21 10.62 25.99
N ARG A 290 -17.82 10.04 27.00
CA ARG A 290 -18.52 8.76 26.85
C ARG A 290 -19.78 8.88 25.97
N ALA A 291 -20.10 7.80 25.27
CA ALA A 291 -21.34 7.72 24.53
C ALA A 291 -22.55 7.83 25.46
N THR A 292 -23.58 8.57 25.01
CA THR A 292 -24.87 8.66 25.73
C THR A 292 -25.82 7.62 25.16
N ALA A 293 -26.55 6.93 26.02
CA ALA A 293 -27.55 5.95 25.60
C ALA A 293 -28.58 6.58 24.66
N GLY A 294 -28.96 5.89 23.62
CA GLY A 294 -29.94 6.34 22.63
C GLY A 294 -29.43 7.33 21.55
N ARG A 295 -28.19 7.78 21.63
CA ARG A 295 -27.62 8.63 20.58
C ARG A 295 -27.20 7.77 19.39
N SER A 296 -27.81 7.99 18.23
CA SER A 296 -27.34 7.45 16.96
C SER A 296 -26.40 8.45 16.29
N SER A 297 -25.27 7.97 15.80
CA SER A 297 -24.44 8.72 14.86
C SER A 297 -24.87 8.36 13.44
N PRO A 298 -25.07 9.32 12.53
CA PRO A 298 -25.26 9.00 11.13
C PRO A 298 -24.04 8.17 10.67
N ARG A 299 -24.30 6.97 10.16
CA ARG A 299 -23.22 6.16 9.57
C ARG A 299 -22.78 6.87 8.31
N SER A 300 -21.48 7.06 8.14
CA SER A 300 -20.93 7.37 6.83
C SER A 300 -21.48 6.36 5.83
N THR A 301 -22.09 6.83 4.75
CA THR A 301 -22.69 5.99 3.71
C THR A 301 -21.63 5.28 2.85
N THR A 302 -20.36 5.54 3.09
CA THR A 302 -19.26 4.80 2.49
C THR A 302 -19.14 3.47 3.23
N ARG A 303 -19.54 2.39 2.57
CA ARG A 303 -19.47 1.02 3.07
C ARG A 303 -18.00 0.58 3.20
N TYR A 304 -17.38 0.88 4.33
CA TYR A 304 -16.24 0.10 4.82
C TYR A 304 -16.75 -0.69 6.01
N GLY A 305 -16.96 -1.99 5.76
CA GLY A 305 -17.47 -2.91 6.75
C GLY A 305 -16.45 -3.18 7.82
N CYS A 306 -16.54 -2.48 8.95
CA CYS A 306 -16.13 -3.04 10.21
C CYS A 306 -17.37 -3.83 10.73
N SER A 307 -17.36 -5.15 10.55
CA SER A 307 -18.32 -6.05 11.16
C SER A 307 -18.09 -6.05 12.66
N THR A 308 -18.91 -5.32 13.41
CA THR A 308 -18.95 -5.46 14.87
C THR A 308 -19.62 -6.79 15.21
N PRO A 309 -19.00 -7.65 16.03
CA PRO A 309 -19.69 -8.82 16.56
C PRO A 309 -20.88 -8.37 17.43
N LYS A 310 -22.02 -8.97 17.21
CA LYS A 310 -23.14 -8.91 18.16
C LYS A 310 -22.73 -9.73 19.38
N THR A 311 -22.35 -9.09 20.49
CA THR A 311 -22.26 -9.76 21.79
C THR A 311 -23.43 -9.34 22.65
N SER A 312 -24.18 -10.36 23.09
CA SER A 312 -25.21 -10.29 24.10
C SER A 312 -24.62 -9.91 25.47
N SER A 313 -25.31 -9.03 26.15
CA SER A 313 -25.36 -8.77 27.60
C SER A 313 -24.18 -9.23 28.47
N SER A 314 -23.27 -8.32 28.82
CA SER A 314 -22.74 -8.10 30.16
C SER A 314 -22.14 -6.70 30.24
N SER A 315 -22.33 -6.05 31.38
CA SER A 315 -22.14 -4.63 31.66
C SER A 315 -20.70 -4.18 31.74
N THR A 316 -20.04 -4.04 30.61
CA THR A 316 -18.85 -3.20 30.44
C THR A 316 -19.06 -2.40 29.18
N THR A 317 -19.36 -1.12 29.34
CA THR A 317 -19.59 -0.18 28.25
C THR A 317 -18.26 0.02 27.51
N PRO A 318 -18.13 -0.39 26.23
CA PRO A 318 -16.93 -0.09 25.47
C PRO A 318 -16.83 1.41 25.27
N VAL A 319 -15.64 1.96 25.48
CA VAL A 319 -15.32 3.34 25.12
C VAL A 319 -15.43 3.44 23.60
N ARG A 320 -16.54 3.98 23.11
CA ARG A 320 -16.66 4.41 21.73
C ARG A 320 -16.21 5.86 21.67
N SER A 321 -15.06 6.08 21.09
CA SER A 321 -14.71 7.39 20.57
C SER A 321 -15.72 7.72 19.47
N VAL A 322 -16.62 8.67 19.74
CA VAL A 322 -17.54 9.18 18.73
C VAL A 322 -16.84 10.31 18.01
N TRP A 323 -16.40 10.02 16.81
CA TRP A 323 -15.86 11.00 15.89
C TRP A 323 -17.03 11.54 15.07
N GLN A 324 -17.37 12.80 15.24
CA GLN A 324 -18.26 13.56 14.38
C GLN A 324 -17.51 14.80 13.91
N ALA A 325 -17.27 14.85 12.59
CA ALA A 325 -17.13 16.10 11.87
C ALA A 325 -18.47 16.52 11.32
#